data_13fe40db1d87831cdb1c857fc79d291e
#
_entry.id   13fe40db1d87831cdb1c857fc79d291e
#
_cell.length_a   1.000
_cell.length_b   1.000
_cell.length_c   1.000
_cell.angle_alpha   90.00
_cell.angle_beta   90.00
_cell.angle_gamma   90.00
#
_symmetry.space_group_name_H-M   'P 1'
#
loop_
_entity.id
_entity.type
_entity.pdbx_description
1 polymer ?
#
loop_
_entity_poly.entity_id
_entity_poly.type
_entity_poly.pdbx_seq_one_letter_code
_entity_poly.pdbx_strand_id
1 'polypeptide(L)'
;MCSSDLVAEALLDAFPPPTGGHTRLLLARAEHARDVLPDGLRARGYDVDVLPLYRTRAAEPDPAILARVRAGTVDAVTFTSSSTVRNFVDLVGPLDPQPCAVSIGPVTSETARARGLRVDAEATEHTIDGLVAALLEVLA
;
A
#
# COMPACT_ATOMS: atom_id res chain seq x y z
N MET A 1 13.77 8.75 -6.70
CA MET A 1 12.70 8.32 -7.63
C MET A 1 11.40 8.87 -7.12
N CYS A 2 10.66 9.60 -7.94
CA CYS A 2 9.42 10.25 -7.51
C CYS A 2 8.35 9.18 -7.24
N SER A 3 7.53 9.35 -6.22
CA SER A 3 6.47 8.41 -5.81
C SER A 3 5.44 8.10 -6.91
N SER A 4 5.32 8.98 -7.90
CA SER A 4 4.51 8.77 -9.10
C SER A 4 4.96 7.57 -9.94
N ASP A 5 6.25 7.19 -9.86
CA ASP A 5 6.82 6.12 -10.67
C ASP A 5 6.39 4.71 -10.21
N LEU A 6 5.79 4.61 -9.02
CA LEU A 6 5.35 3.34 -8.43
C LEU A 6 3.84 3.09 -8.56
N VAL A 7 3.09 4.02 -9.16
CA VAL A 7 1.63 3.85 -9.36
C VAL A 7 1.34 3.31 -10.76
N ALA A 8 0.36 2.43 -10.86
CA ALA A 8 -0.05 1.80 -12.11
C ALA A 8 -0.41 2.82 -13.21
N GLU A 9 -0.95 3.95 -12.81
CA GLU A 9 -1.32 5.07 -13.67
C GLU A 9 -0.09 5.69 -14.34
N ALA A 10 0.98 5.96 -13.57
CA ALA A 10 2.23 6.52 -14.11
C ALA A 10 2.93 5.54 -15.06
N LEU A 11 2.90 4.25 -14.73
CA LEU A 11 3.43 3.22 -15.63
C LEU A 11 2.63 3.17 -16.93
N LEU A 12 1.31 3.24 -16.84
CA LEU A 12 0.44 3.27 -18.01
C LEU A 12 0.77 4.49 -18.90
N ASP A 13 0.95 5.67 -18.31
CA ASP A 13 1.26 6.90 -19.06
C ASP A 13 2.62 6.85 -19.75
N ALA A 14 3.60 6.20 -19.11
CA ALA A 14 4.94 6.01 -19.68
C ALA A 14 5.01 4.92 -20.75
N PHE A 15 3.95 4.11 -20.92
CA PHE A 15 3.95 3.01 -21.88
C PHE A 15 3.88 3.54 -23.32
N PRO A 16 4.78 3.09 -24.22
CA PRO A 16 4.77 3.51 -25.61
C PRO A 16 3.48 3.03 -26.31
N PRO A 17 3.06 3.63 -27.42
CA PRO A 17 1.98 3.08 -28.21
C PRO A 17 2.38 1.72 -28.82
N PRO A 18 1.43 0.79 -29.04
CA PRO A 18 1.74 -0.50 -29.67
C PRO A 18 2.29 -0.29 -31.08
N THR A 19 3.42 -0.93 -31.36
CA THR A 19 4.08 -0.85 -32.67
C THR A 19 3.52 -1.93 -33.60
N GLY A 20 2.47 -1.60 -34.36
CA GLY A 20 1.90 -2.45 -35.45
C GLY A 20 1.36 -3.80 -34.96
N GLY A 21 0.21 -4.23 -35.47
CA GLY A 21 -0.36 -5.53 -35.19
C GLY A 21 -0.67 -5.80 -33.70
N HIS A 22 -0.87 -7.05 -33.34
CA HIS A 22 -1.18 -7.44 -31.95
C HIS A 22 0.11 -7.55 -31.12
N THR A 23 0.44 -6.51 -30.36
CA THR A 23 1.53 -6.58 -29.39
C THR A 23 1.04 -7.26 -28.12
N ARG A 24 1.58 -8.44 -27.82
CA ARG A 24 1.25 -9.22 -26.63
C ARG A 24 2.09 -8.80 -25.44
N LEU A 25 1.42 -8.62 -24.29
CA LEU A 25 2.05 -8.29 -23.01
C LEU A 25 1.65 -9.31 -21.96
N LEU A 26 2.62 -9.78 -21.20
CA LEU A 26 2.39 -10.57 -19.99
C LEU A 26 2.59 -9.69 -18.77
N LEU A 27 1.55 -9.51 -17.98
CA LEU A 27 1.61 -8.82 -16.68
C LEU A 27 1.71 -9.85 -15.55
N ALA A 28 2.92 -10.02 -15.03
CA ALA A 28 3.20 -10.81 -13.85
C ALA A 28 2.97 -9.95 -12.60
N ARG A 29 1.95 -10.29 -11.79
CA ARG A 29 1.54 -9.43 -10.67
C ARG A 29 0.99 -10.21 -9.47
N ALA A 30 0.69 -9.52 -8.38
CA ALA A 30 -0.08 -10.07 -7.28
C ALA A 30 -1.51 -10.43 -7.73
N GLU A 31 -2.08 -11.50 -7.15
CA GLU A 31 -3.46 -11.94 -7.43
C GLU A 31 -4.47 -10.81 -7.16
N HIS A 32 -4.31 -10.11 -6.04
CA HIS A 32 -5.13 -8.96 -5.67
C HIS A 32 -4.38 -7.65 -5.96
N ALA A 33 -4.49 -7.18 -7.20
CA ALA A 33 -4.00 -5.88 -7.64
C ALA A 33 -5.09 -5.14 -8.41
N ARG A 34 -5.02 -3.79 -8.46
CA ARG A 34 -5.98 -2.99 -9.23
C ARG A 34 -5.84 -3.29 -10.72
N ASP A 35 -6.96 -3.32 -11.44
CA ASP A 35 -6.98 -3.63 -12.88
C ASP A 35 -6.72 -2.40 -13.78
N VAL A 36 -6.31 -1.28 -13.20
CA VAL A 36 -5.99 -0.03 -13.91
C VAL A 36 -4.99 -0.25 -15.04
N LEU A 37 -3.88 -0.96 -14.76
CA LEU A 37 -2.83 -1.18 -15.76
C LEU A 37 -3.27 -2.16 -16.86
N PRO A 38 -3.79 -3.37 -16.60
CA PRO A 38 -4.20 -4.27 -17.67
C PRO A 38 -5.34 -3.70 -18.51
N ASP A 39 -6.32 -3.04 -17.89
CA ASP A 39 -7.44 -2.47 -18.62
C ASP A 39 -7.02 -1.25 -19.45
N GLY A 40 -6.17 -0.39 -18.89
CA GLY A 40 -5.60 0.74 -19.63
C GLY A 40 -4.74 0.32 -20.82
N LEU A 41 -3.95 -0.74 -20.70
CA LEU A 41 -3.14 -1.28 -21.80
C LEU A 41 -4.02 -1.93 -22.89
N ARG A 42 -5.06 -2.68 -22.50
CA ARG A 42 -6.05 -3.22 -23.46
C ARG A 42 -6.76 -2.12 -24.22
N ALA A 43 -7.17 -1.04 -23.52
CA ALA A 43 -7.78 0.13 -24.15
C ALA A 43 -6.86 0.84 -25.16
N ARG A 44 -5.53 0.73 -24.96
CA ARG A 44 -4.51 1.23 -25.92
C ARG A 44 -4.20 0.27 -27.08
N GLY A 45 -4.87 -0.89 -27.14
CA GLY A 45 -4.73 -1.86 -28.24
C GLY A 45 -3.69 -2.95 -28.02
N TYR A 46 -3.23 -3.14 -26.78
CA TYR A 46 -2.39 -4.29 -26.42
C TYR A 46 -3.23 -5.55 -26.16
N ASP A 47 -2.70 -6.70 -26.51
CA ASP A 47 -3.19 -8.01 -26.10
C ASP A 47 -2.54 -8.36 -24.76
N VAL A 48 -3.31 -8.33 -23.65
CA VAL A 48 -2.74 -8.41 -22.30
C VAL A 48 -3.19 -9.66 -21.58
N ASP A 49 -2.21 -10.55 -21.34
CA ASP A 49 -2.33 -11.67 -20.43
C ASP A 49 -1.91 -11.27 -19.01
N VAL A 50 -2.69 -11.67 -18.00
CA VAL A 50 -2.38 -11.44 -16.60
C VAL A 50 -2.02 -12.75 -15.94
N LEU A 51 -0.81 -12.81 -15.37
CA LEU A 51 -0.31 -13.97 -14.63
C LEU A 51 -0.20 -13.64 -13.12
N PRO A 52 -1.12 -14.15 -12.29
CA PRO A 52 -0.98 -14.03 -10.85
C PRO A 52 0.18 -14.89 -10.36
N LEU A 53 1.20 -14.28 -9.75
CA LEU A 53 2.39 -14.98 -9.25
C LEU A 53 2.33 -15.24 -7.75
N TYR A 54 1.70 -14.35 -6.99
CA TYR A 54 1.64 -14.43 -5.54
C TYR A 54 0.40 -13.74 -4.99
N ARG A 55 0.08 -14.06 -3.75
CA ARG A 55 -0.94 -13.36 -2.97
C ARG A 55 -0.39 -12.97 -1.60
N THR A 56 -0.72 -11.77 -1.16
CA THR A 56 -0.43 -11.33 0.20
C THR A 56 -1.43 -11.98 1.15
N ARG A 57 -0.91 -12.65 2.18
CA ARG A 57 -1.71 -13.19 3.28
C ARG A 57 -1.34 -12.47 4.57
N ALA A 58 -2.31 -12.27 5.45
CA ALA A 58 -2.01 -11.87 6.81
C ALA A 58 -1.20 -12.98 7.49
N ALA A 59 -0.11 -12.60 8.16
CA ALA A 59 0.62 -13.52 9.01
C ALA A 59 -0.18 -13.76 10.30
N GLU A 60 0.05 -14.90 10.96
CA GLU A 60 -0.43 -15.09 12.32
C GLU A 60 0.38 -14.15 13.24
N PRO A 61 -0.29 -13.26 13.99
CA PRO A 61 0.40 -12.33 14.85
C PRO A 61 0.91 -13.04 16.11
N ASP A 62 1.98 -12.50 16.68
CA ASP A 62 2.36 -12.85 18.03
C ASP A 62 1.24 -12.42 19.01
N PRO A 63 0.64 -13.35 19.78
CA PRO A 63 -0.45 -13.02 20.70
C PRO A 63 -0.06 -11.99 21.76
N ALA A 64 1.21 -11.94 22.18
CA ALA A 64 1.70 -10.98 23.17
C ALA A 64 1.76 -9.55 22.56
N ILE A 65 2.20 -9.42 21.31
CA ILE A 65 2.21 -8.14 20.59
C ILE A 65 0.76 -7.67 20.39
N LEU A 66 -0.12 -8.57 19.95
CA LEU A 66 -1.52 -8.23 19.73
C LEU A 66 -2.21 -7.77 21.02
N ALA A 67 -1.92 -8.41 22.15
CA ALA A 67 -2.42 -8.02 23.45
C ALA A 67 -1.96 -6.61 23.85
N ARG A 68 -0.69 -6.26 23.60
CA ARG A 68 -0.14 -4.92 23.86
C ARG A 68 -0.84 -3.86 23.00
N VAL A 69 -1.05 -4.13 21.72
CA VAL A 69 -1.76 -3.18 20.83
C VAL A 69 -3.17 -2.94 21.34
N ARG A 70 -3.91 -3.99 21.70
CA ARG A 70 -5.28 -3.89 22.24
C ARG A 70 -5.35 -3.24 23.61
N ALA A 71 -4.31 -3.38 24.41
CA ALA A 71 -4.20 -2.74 25.72
C ALA A 71 -3.80 -1.25 25.64
N GLY A 72 -3.55 -0.71 24.43
CA GLY A 72 -3.15 0.70 24.28
C GLY A 72 -1.74 1.01 24.80
N THR A 73 -0.87 0.00 24.91
CA THR A 73 0.52 0.15 25.41
C THR A 73 1.55 0.27 24.29
N VAL A 74 1.10 0.55 23.08
CA VAL A 74 1.93 0.83 21.91
C VAL A 74 1.77 2.28 21.54
N ASP A 75 2.86 3.03 21.51
CA ASP A 75 2.84 4.47 21.27
C ASP A 75 2.57 4.82 19.80
N ALA A 76 3.17 4.06 18.86
CA ALA A 76 3.02 4.31 17.44
C ALA A 76 2.96 3.02 16.61
N VAL A 77 2.34 3.14 15.43
CA VAL A 77 2.31 2.10 14.39
C VAL A 77 2.70 2.71 13.05
N THR A 78 3.56 2.02 12.30
CA THR A 78 3.98 2.44 10.96
C THR A 78 3.38 1.55 9.88
N PHE A 79 2.96 2.16 8.79
CA PHE A 79 2.37 1.47 7.66
C PHE A 79 3.15 1.72 6.38
N THR A 80 3.70 0.65 5.80
CA THR A 80 4.48 0.69 4.56
C THR A 80 3.65 0.38 3.30
N SER A 81 2.38 0.00 3.45
CA SER A 81 1.50 -0.30 2.34
C SER A 81 0.03 -0.35 2.76
N SER A 82 -0.87 -0.20 1.80
CA SER A 82 -2.31 -0.36 2.00
C SER A 82 -2.70 -1.76 2.48
N SER A 83 -1.95 -2.80 2.11
CA SER A 83 -2.22 -4.16 2.58
C SER A 83 -1.88 -4.34 4.06
N THR A 84 -0.82 -3.70 4.55
CA THR A 84 -0.49 -3.73 5.99
C THR A 84 -1.54 -3.01 6.81
N VAL A 85 -2.09 -1.90 6.33
CA VAL A 85 -3.23 -1.21 6.98
C VAL A 85 -4.43 -2.12 7.08
N ARG A 86 -4.87 -2.71 5.96
CA ARG A 86 -6.05 -3.59 5.95
C ARG A 86 -5.89 -4.76 6.91
N ASN A 87 -4.75 -5.46 6.82
CA ASN A 87 -4.48 -6.62 7.68
C ASN A 87 -4.42 -6.22 9.16
N PHE A 88 -3.83 -5.06 9.47
CA PHE A 88 -3.78 -4.55 10.84
C PHE A 88 -5.19 -4.29 11.39
N VAL A 89 -6.02 -3.53 10.68
CA VAL A 89 -7.38 -3.20 11.13
C VAL A 89 -8.24 -4.46 11.28
N ASP A 90 -8.16 -5.40 10.33
CA ASP A 90 -8.91 -6.65 10.39
C ASP A 90 -8.49 -7.52 11.59
N LEU A 91 -7.23 -7.41 12.01
CA LEU A 91 -6.66 -8.17 13.10
C LEU A 91 -6.99 -7.58 14.48
N VAL A 92 -6.83 -6.27 14.62
CA VAL A 92 -6.92 -5.61 15.94
C VAL A 92 -8.34 -5.11 16.25
N GLY A 93 -9.13 -4.81 15.23
CA GLY A 93 -10.43 -4.16 15.37
C GLY A 93 -10.31 -2.68 15.77
N PRO A 94 -11.40 -2.09 16.28
CA PRO A 94 -11.38 -0.72 16.79
C PRO A 94 -10.43 -0.59 17.98
N LEU A 95 -9.64 0.48 18.01
CA LEU A 95 -8.69 0.81 19.08
C LEU A 95 -9.07 2.12 19.76
N ASP A 96 -9.11 2.11 21.09
CA ASP A 96 -9.27 3.31 21.92
C ASP A 96 -8.47 3.13 23.23
N PRO A 97 -7.37 3.88 23.44
CA PRO A 97 -6.81 4.87 22.52
C PRO A 97 -6.13 4.24 21.28
N GLN A 98 -6.20 4.94 20.15
CA GLN A 98 -5.45 4.57 18.96
C GLN A 98 -3.99 5.00 19.11
N PRO A 99 -2.99 4.14 18.82
CA PRO A 99 -1.59 4.57 18.73
C PRO A 99 -1.39 5.58 17.60
N CYS A 100 -0.34 6.39 17.70
CA CYS A 100 0.03 7.28 16.60
C CYS A 100 0.28 6.49 15.31
N ALA A 101 -0.44 6.82 14.26
CA ALA A 101 -0.32 6.11 12.97
C ALA A 101 0.48 6.94 11.97
N VAL A 102 1.59 6.37 11.50
CA VAL A 102 2.48 7.00 10.53
C VAL A 102 2.50 6.18 9.25
N SER A 103 2.26 6.81 8.12
CA SER A 103 2.22 6.14 6.81
C SER A 103 3.37 6.53 5.91
N ILE A 104 3.75 5.61 5.01
CA ILE A 104 4.83 5.83 4.05
C ILE A 104 4.43 6.77 2.90
N GLY A 105 3.14 7.01 2.69
CA GLY A 105 2.69 7.86 1.59
C GLY A 105 1.18 7.88 1.39
N PRO A 106 0.69 8.69 0.42
CA PRO A 106 -0.71 9.08 0.30
C PRO A 106 -1.68 7.92 0.08
N VAL A 107 -1.33 6.94 -0.74
CA VAL A 107 -2.21 5.75 -0.99
C VAL A 107 -2.40 4.91 0.27
N THR A 108 -1.35 4.82 1.11
CA THR A 108 -1.41 4.12 2.40
C THR A 108 -2.23 4.93 3.41
N SER A 109 -2.05 6.26 3.46
CA SER A 109 -2.83 7.18 4.28
C SER A 109 -4.31 7.15 3.95
N GLU A 110 -4.65 7.20 2.66
CA GLU A 110 -6.03 7.13 2.20
C GLU A 110 -6.70 5.82 2.64
N THR A 111 -5.98 4.69 2.47
CA THR A 111 -6.47 3.39 2.93
C THR A 111 -6.68 3.38 4.45
N ALA A 112 -5.77 3.96 5.24
CA ALA A 112 -5.88 4.03 6.69
C ALA A 112 -7.12 4.83 7.12
N ARG A 113 -7.33 6.02 6.54
CA ARG A 113 -8.51 6.85 6.80
C ARG A 113 -9.81 6.17 6.37
N ALA A 114 -9.84 5.52 5.21
CA ALA A 114 -11.00 4.77 4.73
C ALA A 114 -11.34 3.57 5.64
N ARG A 115 -10.36 3.05 6.39
CA ARG A 115 -10.53 1.98 7.36
C ARG A 115 -10.76 2.49 8.80
N GLY A 116 -10.98 3.79 8.97
CA GLY A 116 -11.30 4.40 10.25
C GLY A 116 -10.10 4.70 11.16
N LEU A 117 -8.88 4.62 10.65
CA LEU A 117 -7.69 5.03 11.39
C LEU A 117 -7.41 6.53 11.20
N ARG A 118 -7.06 7.20 12.30
CA ARG A 118 -6.43 8.53 12.23
C ARG A 118 -5.01 8.34 11.72
N VAL A 119 -4.57 9.16 10.78
CA VAL A 119 -3.17 9.23 10.33
C VAL A 119 -2.56 10.49 10.90
N ASP A 120 -1.59 10.33 11.78
CA ASP A 120 -0.96 11.43 12.52
C ASP A 120 0.19 12.06 11.74
N ALA A 121 0.92 11.25 10.95
CA ALA A 121 1.91 11.74 9.99
C ALA A 121 1.99 10.88 8.73
N GLU A 122 2.45 11.52 7.65
CA GLU A 122 2.75 10.88 6.38
C GLU A 122 4.17 11.25 5.98
N ALA A 123 4.97 10.26 5.57
CA ALA A 123 6.34 10.50 5.15
C ALA A 123 6.38 11.43 3.91
N THR A 124 7.19 12.46 3.97
CA THR A 124 7.40 13.40 2.86
C THR A 124 8.15 12.71 1.71
N GLU A 125 9.12 11.87 2.06
CA GLU A 125 9.78 10.96 1.13
C GLU A 125 9.22 9.55 1.33
N HIS A 126 8.72 8.92 0.29
CA HIS A 126 8.08 7.60 0.34
C HIS A 126 9.11 6.46 0.39
N THR A 127 10.02 6.58 1.36
CA THR A 127 11.10 5.65 1.66
C THR A 127 11.02 5.21 3.12
N ILE A 128 11.77 4.18 3.49
CA ILE A 128 11.85 3.75 4.89
C ILE A 128 12.47 4.87 5.75
N ASP A 129 13.50 5.55 5.25
CA ASP A 129 14.14 6.65 5.96
C ASP A 129 13.16 7.82 6.19
N GLY A 130 12.36 8.16 5.17
CA GLY A 130 11.30 9.16 5.30
C GLY A 130 10.21 8.76 6.29
N LEU A 131 9.83 7.48 6.33
CA LEU A 131 8.89 6.96 7.31
C LEU A 131 9.43 7.06 8.74
N VAL A 132 10.73 6.75 8.93
CA VAL A 132 11.42 6.89 10.23
C VAL A 132 11.48 8.36 10.65
N ALA A 133 11.80 9.27 9.73
CA ALA A 133 11.84 10.71 10.02
C ALA A 133 10.45 11.21 10.50
N ALA A 134 9.38 10.87 9.78
CA ALA A 134 8.02 11.22 10.15
C ALA A 134 7.59 10.62 11.51
N LEU A 135 8.03 9.40 11.82
CA LEU A 135 7.77 8.77 13.12
C LEU A 135 8.45 9.53 14.26
N LEU A 136 9.71 9.93 14.07
CA LEU A 136 10.45 10.68 15.11
C LEU A 136 9.84 12.05 15.37
N GLU A 137 9.31 12.73 14.36
CA GLU A 137 8.61 14.01 14.52
C GLU A 137 7.32 13.88 15.37
N VAL A 138 6.61 12.78 15.25
CA VAL A 138 5.37 12.55 16.01
C VAL A 138 5.64 12.12 17.44
N LEU A 139 6.78 11.50 17.72
CA LEU A 139 7.15 11.01 19.05
C LEU A 139 7.99 12.01 19.86
N ALA A 140 8.42 13.12 19.25
CA ALA A 140 9.20 14.17 19.93
C ALA A 140 8.32 15.06 20.80
#